data_f00694a3a626a80de398a76e47127952
#
_entry.id   f00694a3a626a80de398a76e47127952
#
_cell.length_a   1.000
_cell.length_b   1.000
_cell.length_c   1.000
_cell.angle_alpha   90.00
_cell.angle_beta   90.00
_cell.angle_gamma   90.00
#
_symmetry.space_group_name_H-M   'P 1'
#
loop_
_entity.id
_entity.type
_entity.pdbx_description
1 polymer ?
#
loop_
_entity_poly.entity_id
_entity_poly.type
_entity_poly.pdbx_seq_one_letter_code
_entity_poly.pdbx_strand_id
1 'polypeptide(L)'
;MFNFLPRLLLALVLFSTAAQADRQVTDQLNRQVTLPDRITRAVVLQHQTLNLLVQLDAMPQVVGVLSSWKKQLGPNYLRLAPTLATLPMPGDLTSVNIESLLGLHPQVVFVANYAPPEMIAQIERAGIPVVAISLRREAADQAGKMNPQLSDEDRAYTLGLQDGIRLIGEVMSRQPQAEALIKDVIQQRALVAERLRDLPENQRVRVYMANPDLTTYGAGKYTGLMMRHAGALNVAAKDIQGFKQVSIEDVLKWDPAVIFVQERYPDVVQQDRK
;
A
#
# COMPACT_ATOMS: atom_id res chain seq x y z
N MET A 1 -35.09 -71.59 24.58
CA MET A 1 -35.26 -70.65 23.45
C MET A 1 -34.77 -69.30 23.90
N PHE A 2 -33.51 -68.97 23.46
CA PHE A 2 -32.84 -67.68 23.78
C PHE A 2 -32.96 -66.74 22.59
N ASN A 3 -33.67 -65.62 22.76
CA ASN A 3 -33.79 -64.56 21.76
C ASN A 3 -32.60 -63.59 21.90
N PHE A 4 -31.67 -63.60 20.93
CA PHE A 4 -30.63 -62.57 20.75
C PHE A 4 -31.22 -61.44 19.91
N LEU A 5 -31.43 -60.26 20.51
CA LEU A 5 -31.62 -59.00 19.77
C LEU A 5 -30.25 -58.35 19.47
N PRO A 6 -29.94 -58.03 18.22
CA PRO A 6 -28.73 -57.25 17.95
C PRO A 6 -28.98 -55.76 18.27
N ARG A 7 -28.15 -55.22 19.15
CA ARG A 7 -28.06 -53.78 19.41
C ARG A 7 -27.37 -53.10 18.23
N LEU A 8 -28.14 -52.42 17.39
CA LEU A 8 -27.62 -51.53 16.35
C LEU A 8 -27.12 -50.25 17.00
N LEU A 9 -25.78 -50.11 17.17
CA LEU A 9 -25.16 -48.88 17.58
C LEU A 9 -25.07 -47.93 16.36
N LEU A 10 -25.98 -46.96 16.30
CA LEU A 10 -25.96 -45.87 15.32
C LEU A 10 -24.87 -44.88 15.73
N ALA A 11 -23.68 -44.98 15.12
CA ALA A 11 -22.63 -44.00 15.30
C ALA A 11 -23.02 -42.71 14.58
N LEU A 12 -23.49 -41.71 15.33
CA LEU A 12 -23.74 -40.37 14.84
C LEU A 12 -22.41 -39.66 14.64
N VAL A 13 -21.87 -39.65 13.41
CA VAL A 13 -20.72 -38.85 13.04
C VAL A 13 -21.18 -37.40 12.96
N LEU A 14 -20.94 -36.65 14.03
CA LEU A 14 -21.07 -35.20 14.04
C LEU A 14 -19.97 -34.61 13.15
N PHE A 15 -20.29 -34.33 11.91
CA PHE A 15 -19.51 -33.42 11.12
C PHE A 15 -19.60 -32.01 11.74
N SER A 16 -18.68 -31.69 12.65
CA SER A 16 -18.47 -30.32 13.08
C SER A 16 -17.94 -29.56 11.87
N THR A 17 -18.83 -28.92 11.12
CA THR A 17 -18.45 -27.80 10.27
C THR A 17 -17.89 -26.76 11.23
N ALA A 18 -16.57 -26.65 11.32
CA ALA A 18 -15.95 -25.53 11.99
C ALA A 18 -16.51 -24.27 11.30
N ALA A 19 -17.49 -23.63 11.93
CA ALA A 19 -17.91 -22.31 11.52
C ALA A 19 -16.67 -21.44 11.62
N GLN A 20 -16.11 -21.06 10.49
CA GLN A 20 -14.96 -20.16 10.44
C GLN A 20 -15.44 -18.84 11.04
N ALA A 21 -14.91 -18.47 12.21
CA ALA A 21 -15.33 -17.24 12.87
C ALA A 21 -14.94 -16.06 11.98
N ASP A 22 -15.89 -15.18 11.73
CA ASP A 22 -15.60 -13.91 11.06
C ASP A 22 -14.99 -12.95 12.07
N ARG A 23 -14.07 -12.13 11.61
CA ARG A 23 -13.47 -11.03 12.37
C ARG A 23 -13.69 -9.71 11.68
N GLN A 24 -13.65 -8.63 12.43
CA GLN A 24 -13.81 -7.27 11.89
C GLN A 24 -12.50 -6.50 12.01
N VAL A 25 -12.17 -5.78 10.96
CA VAL A 25 -11.08 -4.81 10.94
C VAL A 25 -11.60 -3.44 10.51
N THR A 26 -10.94 -2.38 10.96
CA THR A 26 -11.21 -1.01 10.46
C THR A 26 -10.17 -0.67 9.41
N ASP A 27 -10.60 -0.42 8.18
CA ASP A 27 -9.69 -0.03 7.11
C ASP A 27 -9.28 1.46 7.16
N GLN A 28 -8.38 1.87 6.28
CA GLN A 28 -7.89 3.25 6.27
C GLN A 28 -8.83 4.24 5.54
N LEU A 29 -10.03 3.82 5.17
CA LEU A 29 -11.19 4.69 4.88
C LEU A 29 -12.17 4.76 6.06
N ASN A 30 -11.78 4.26 7.24
CA ASN A 30 -12.61 4.16 8.45
C ASN A 30 -13.86 3.29 8.28
N ARG A 31 -13.82 2.29 7.39
CA ARG A 31 -14.90 1.34 7.19
C ARG A 31 -14.68 0.09 8.03
N GLN A 32 -15.77 -0.46 8.59
CA GLN A 32 -15.75 -1.78 9.22
C GLN A 32 -15.84 -2.85 8.15
N VAL A 33 -14.83 -3.71 8.07
CA VAL A 33 -14.75 -4.80 7.09
C VAL A 33 -14.80 -6.14 7.81
N THR A 34 -15.75 -6.97 7.46
CA THR A 34 -15.85 -8.35 7.97
C THR A 34 -15.04 -9.29 7.10
N LEU A 35 -14.14 -10.04 7.69
CA LEU A 35 -13.21 -10.94 7.03
C LEU A 35 -13.30 -12.34 7.64
N PRO A 36 -13.04 -13.40 6.87
CA PRO A 36 -12.77 -14.72 7.44
C PRO A 36 -11.61 -14.66 8.45
N ASP A 37 -11.64 -15.49 9.46
CA ASP A 37 -10.58 -15.54 10.49
C ASP A 37 -9.18 -15.71 9.88
N ARG A 38 -9.08 -16.56 8.85
CA ARG A 38 -7.83 -16.80 8.15
C ARG A 38 -7.94 -16.50 6.65
N ILE A 39 -7.10 -15.58 6.19
CA ILE A 39 -6.95 -15.28 4.77
C ILE A 39 -5.84 -16.16 4.17
N THR A 40 -6.18 -16.92 3.15
CA THR A 40 -5.25 -17.73 2.35
C THR A 40 -5.23 -17.32 0.88
N ARG A 41 -6.19 -16.48 0.46
CA ARG A 41 -6.36 -16.03 -0.92
C ARG A 41 -6.67 -14.53 -0.94
N ALA A 42 -5.66 -13.72 -1.15
CA ALA A 42 -5.76 -12.27 -1.27
C ALA A 42 -5.47 -11.80 -2.70
N VAL A 43 -6.20 -10.81 -3.16
CA VAL A 43 -5.88 -10.05 -4.38
C VAL A 43 -5.43 -8.65 -3.99
N VAL A 44 -4.40 -8.13 -4.66
CA VAL A 44 -3.77 -6.86 -4.31
C VAL A 44 -3.75 -5.93 -5.51
N LEU A 45 -4.58 -4.89 -5.47
CA LEU A 45 -4.73 -3.89 -6.52
C LEU A 45 -4.04 -2.55 -6.19
N GLN A 46 -3.03 -2.59 -5.30
CA GLN A 46 -2.21 -1.44 -4.93
C GLN A 46 -0.74 -1.84 -4.77
N HIS A 47 0.16 -1.11 -5.43
CA HIS A 47 1.58 -1.45 -5.44
C HIS A 47 2.28 -1.25 -4.08
N GLN A 48 1.89 -0.24 -3.28
CA GLN A 48 2.45 -0.06 -1.93
C GLN A 48 2.08 -1.23 -1.01
N THR A 49 0.83 -1.68 -1.04
CA THR A 49 0.39 -2.87 -0.30
C THR A 49 1.12 -4.12 -0.78
N LEU A 50 1.28 -4.30 -2.10
CA LEU A 50 2.05 -5.40 -2.66
C LEU A 50 3.49 -5.43 -2.13
N ASN A 51 4.16 -4.26 -2.11
CA ASN A 51 5.50 -4.14 -1.54
C ASN A 51 5.55 -4.51 -0.05
N LEU A 52 4.55 -4.11 0.75
CA LEU A 52 4.47 -4.49 2.16
C LEU A 52 4.21 -5.99 2.33
N LEU A 53 3.37 -6.61 1.51
CA LEU A 53 3.14 -8.06 1.58
C LEU A 53 4.40 -8.88 1.29
N VAL A 54 5.27 -8.40 0.40
CA VAL A 54 6.60 -9.01 0.18
C VAL A 54 7.44 -8.91 1.45
N GLN A 55 7.48 -7.74 2.10
CA GLN A 55 8.26 -7.51 3.32
C GLN A 55 7.70 -8.27 4.54
N LEU A 56 6.43 -8.62 4.53
CA LEU A 56 5.75 -9.37 5.59
C LEU A 56 5.72 -10.89 5.33
N ASP A 57 6.43 -11.39 4.32
CA ASP A 57 6.43 -12.80 3.91
C ASP A 57 5.02 -13.34 3.62
N ALA A 58 4.12 -12.50 3.10
CA ALA A 58 2.72 -12.84 2.85
C ALA A 58 2.43 -13.24 1.39
N MET A 59 3.43 -13.24 0.51
CA MET A 59 3.25 -13.59 -0.91
C MET A 59 2.65 -14.97 -1.19
N PRO A 60 2.87 -16.01 -0.37
CA PRO A 60 2.18 -17.31 -0.56
C PRO A 60 0.65 -17.25 -0.47
N GLN A 61 0.09 -16.19 0.13
CA GLN A 61 -1.35 -15.97 0.27
C GLN A 61 -1.91 -15.10 -0.87
N VAL A 62 -1.07 -14.55 -1.74
CA VAL A 62 -1.47 -13.68 -2.85
C VAL A 62 -1.79 -14.52 -4.09
N VAL A 63 -3.01 -14.36 -4.61
CA VAL A 63 -3.51 -15.11 -5.78
C VAL A 63 -3.76 -14.24 -7.00
N GLY A 64 -3.61 -12.93 -6.87
CA GLY A 64 -3.74 -11.98 -7.97
C GLY A 64 -3.20 -10.60 -7.59
N VAL A 65 -2.71 -9.86 -8.58
CA VAL A 65 -2.07 -8.57 -8.38
C VAL A 65 -2.54 -7.54 -9.42
N LEU A 66 -2.24 -6.26 -9.17
CA LEU A 66 -2.52 -5.18 -10.11
C LEU A 66 -1.72 -5.36 -11.41
N SER A 67 -2.32 -5.00 -12.55
CA SER A 67 -1.70 -5.17 -13.88
C SER A 67 -0.49 -4.27 -14.07
N SER A 68 -0.49 -3.11 -13.44
CA SER A 68 0.62 -2.15 -13.52
C SER A 68 1.78 -2.41 -12.56
N TRP A 69 1.83 -3.53 -11.83
CA TRP A 69 2.85 -3.77 -10.81
C TRP A 69 4.28 -3.57 -11.33
N LYS A 70 4.57 -4.06 -12.56
CA LYS A 70 5.89 -3.94 -13.18
C LYS A 70 6.27 -2.48 -13.47
N LYS A 71 5.28 -1.68 -13.91
CA LYS A 71 5.44 -0.24 -14.11
C LYS A 71 5.66 0.49 -12.79
N GLN A 72 4.96 0.09 -11.72
CA GLN A 72 4.99 0.75 -10.42
C GLN A 72 6.25 0.41 -9.58
N LEU A 73 6.68 -0.85 -9.60
CA LEU A 73 7.76 -1.38 -8.76
C LEU A 73 9.06 -1.66 -9.53
N GLY A 74 9.01 -1.60 -10.87
CA GLY A 74 10.11 -1.88 -11.75
C GLY A 74 10.31 -3.39 -12.05
N PRO A 75 10.97 -3.71 -13.18
CA PRO A 75 11.14 -5.10 -13.64
C PRO A 75 12.03 -5.93 -12.70
N ASN A 76 12.98 -5.29 -12.01
CA ASN A 76 13.89 -5.95 -11.08
C ASN A 76 13.19 -6.47 -9.81
N TYR A 77 11.95 -6.06 -9.57
CA TYR A 77 11.16 -6.49 -8.40
C TYR A 77 10.92 -8.01 -8.39
N LEU A 78 10.97 -8.68 -9.56
CA LEU A 78 10.93 -10.14 -9.68
C LEU A 78 12.05 -10.86 -8.90
N ARG A 79 13.16 -10.19 -8.60
CA ARG A 79 14.23 -10.76 -7.76
C ARG A 79 13.79 -10.93 -6.30
N LEU A 80 12.87 -10.08 -5.82
CA LEU A 80 12.31 -10.15 -4.48
C LEU A 80 11.05 -11.02 -4.41
N ALA A 81 10.25 -11.02 -5.47
CA ALA A 81 8.98 -11.74 -5.55
C ALA A 81 8.82 -12.45 -6.91
N PRO A 82 9.51 -13.57 -7.13
CA PRO A 82 9.49 -14.29 -8.44
C PRO A 82 8.10 -14.75 -8.87
N THR A 83 7.20 -15.02 -7.92
CA THR A 83 5.82 -15.45 -8.18
C THR A 83 5.01 -14.44 -8.98
N LEU A 84 5.39 -13.15 -8.94
CA LEU A 84 4.74 -12.09 -9.72
C LEU A 84 4.77 -12.34 -11.24
N ALA A 85 5.72 -13.16 -11.73
CA ALA A 85 5.80 -13.48 -13.14
C ALA A 85 4.58 -14.25 -13.67
N THR A 86 3.87 -14.96 -12.78
CA THR A 86 2.79 -15.89 -13.15
C THR A 86 1.45 -15.58 -12.48
N LEU A 87 1.41 -14.63 -11.57
CA LEU A 87 0.17 -14.27 -10.89
C LEU A 87 -0.82 -13.60 -11.86
N PRO A 88 -2.11 -13.97 -11.82
CA PRO A 88 -3.17 -13.31 -12.56
C PRO A 88 -3.31 -11.83 -12.19
N MET A 89 -3.76 -11.03 -13.14
CA MET A 89 -3.94 -9.58 -13.00
C MET A 89 -5.39 -9.18 -13.27
N PRO A 90 -6.31 -9.36 -12.28
CA PRO A 90 -7.75 -9.12 -12.47
C PRO A 90 -8.13 -7.64 -12.51
N GLY A 91 -7.19 -6.73 -12.29
CA GLY A 91 -7.47 -5.30 -12.25
C GLY A 91 -6.23 -4.45 -12.01
N ASP A 92 -6.46 -3.17 -11.71
CA ASP A 92 -5.43 -2.18 -11.42
C ASP A 92 -5.90 -1.21 -10.31
N LEU A 93 -5.19 -0.12 -10.10
CA LEU A 93 -5.47 0.90 -9.09
C LEU A 93 -6.90 1.46 -9.14
N THR A 94 -7.48 1.57 -10.34
CA THR A 94 -8.77 2.23 -10.56
C THR A 94 -9.77 1.43 -11.39
N SER A 95 -9.46 0.17 -11.69
CA SER A 95 -10.30 -0.69 -12.51
C SER A 95 -10.21 -2.15 -12.08
N VAL A 96 -11.27 -2.92 -12.28
CA VAL A 96 -11.33 -4.34 -11.97
C VAL A 96 -12.20 -5.09 -12.97
N ASN A 97 -11.77 -6.28 -13.37
CA ASN A 97 -12.61 -7.24 -14.09
C ASN A 97 -13.18 -8.21 -13.06
N ILE A 98 -14.47 -8.10 -12.78
CA ILE A 98 -15.16 -8.88 -11.74
C ILE A 98 -15.17 -10.37 -12.07
N GLU A 99 -15.34 -10.77 -13.33
CA GLU A 99 -15.33 -12.17 -13.73
C GLU A 99 -13.95 -12.81 -13.48
N SER A 100 -12.88 -12.14 -13.91
CA SER A 100 -11.51 -12.57 -13.63
C SER A 100 -11.22 -12.64 -12.14
N LEU A 101 -11.71 -11.66 -11.37
CA LEU A 101 -11.56 -11.61 -9.92
C LEU A 101 -12.25 -12.79 -9.24
N LEU A 102 -13.52 -13.07 -9.59
CA LEU A 102 -14.30 -14.19 -9.05
C LEU A 102 -13.63 -15.54 -9.33
N GLY A 103 -13.04 -15.71 -10.53
CA GLY A 103 -12.29 -16.92 -10.89
C GLY A 103 -11.10 -17.21 -9.98
N LEU A 104 -10.59 -16.22 -9.25
CA LEU A 104 -9.51 -16.39 -8.27
C LEU A 104 -10.02 -16.79 -6.89
N HIS A 105 -11.32 -16.77 -6.64
CA HIS A 105 -11.94 -17.04 -5.34
C HIS A 105 -11.24 -16.30 -4.17
N PRO A 106 -11.05 -14.98 -4.24
CA PRO A 106 -10.37 -14.25 -3.18
C PRO A 106 -11.25 -14.12 -1.94
N GLN A 107 -10.62 -14.11 -0.78
CA GLN A 107 -11.25 -13.87 0.51
C GLN A 107 -11.15 -12.39 0.92
N VAL A 108 -10.27 -11.63 0.28
CA VAL A 108 -10.08 -10.19 0.46
C VAL A 108 -9.44 -9.58 -0.77
N VAL A 109 -9.80 -8.33 -1.07
CA VAL A 109 -9.12 -7.49 -2.07
C VAL A 109 -8.57 -6.25 -1.39
N PHE A 110 -7.27 -6.01 -1.51
CA PHE A 110 -6.66 -4.76 -1.09
C PHE A 110 -6.72 -3.74 -2.24
N VAL A 111 -7.18 -2.55 -1.93
CA VAL A 111 -7.27 -1.43 -2.89
C VAL A 111 -6.59 -0.18 -2.34
N ALA A 112 -6.26 0.77 -3.21
CA ALA A 112 -5.85 2.10 -2.79
C ALA A 112 -7.03 2.86 -2.16
N ASN A 113 -6.75 3.72 -1.18
CA ASN A 113 -7.76 4.58 -0.57
C ASN A 113 -8.49 5.49 -1.56
N TYR A 114 -7.86 5.82 -2.69
CA TYR A 114 -8.41 6.62 -3.79
C TYR A 114 -9.00 5.77 -4.93
N ALA A 115 -9.14 4.46 -4.75
CA ALA A 115 -9.87 3.62 -5.71
C ALA A 115 -11.30 4.17 -5.89
N PRO A 116 -11.84 4.15 -7.13
CA PRO A 116 -13.19 4.64 -7.37
C PRO A 116 -14.20 3.95 -6.46
N PRO A 117 -15.09 4.69 -5.77
CA PRO A 117 -16.10 4.09 -4.89
C PRO A 117 -16.94 3.03 -5.59
N GLU A 118 -17.24 3.23 -6.88
CA GLU A 118 -17.99 2.26 -7.69
C GLU A 118 -17.22 0.95 -7.89
N MET A 119 -15.90 1.00 -8.07
CA MET A 119 -15.05 -0.20 -8.14
C MET A 119 -15.12 -0.99 -6.83
N ILE A 120 -15.00 -0.31 -5.69
CA ILE A 120 -15.13 -0.93 -4.37
C ILE A 120 -16.51 -1.59 -4.23
N ALA A 121 -17.57 -0.85 -4.56
CA ALA A 121 -18.94 -1.34 -4.48
C ALA A 121 -19.19 -2.54 -5.42
N GLN A 122 -18.58 -2.58 -6.60
CA GLN A 122 -18.69 -3.73 -7.51
C GLN A 122 -18.07 -4.99 -6.91
N ILE A 123 -16.90 -4.88 -6.28
CA ILE A 123 -16.22 -6.00 -5.62
C ILE A 123 -17.06 -6.49 -4.44
N GLU A 124 -17.56 -5.58 -3.60
CA GLU A 124 -18.39 -5.92 -2.44
C GLU A 124 -19.74 -6.56 -2.83
N ARG A 125 -20.40 -6.07 -3.90
CA ARG A 125 -21.61 -6.71 -4.45
C ARG A 125 -21.36 -8.13 -4.96
N ALA A 126 -20.13 -8.42 -5.38
CA ALA A 126 -19.72 -9.79 -5.75
C ALA A 126 -19.44 -10.69 -4.52
N GLY A 127 -19.68 -10.19 -3.31
CA GLY A 127 -19.50 -10.93 -2.05
C GLY A 127 -18.05 -10.99 -1.56
N ILE A 128 -17.16 -10.15 -2.06
CA ILE A 128 -15.75 -10.15 -1.70
C ILE A 128 -15.43 -8.93 -0.82
N PRO A 129 -14.90 -9.12 0.40
CA PRO A 129 -14.50 -8.03 1.26
C PRO A 129 -13.37 -7.18 0.65
N VAL A 130 -13.45 -5.86 0.84
CA VAL A 130 -12.44 -4.91 0.35
C VAL A 130 -11.81 -4.17 1.53
N VAL A 131 -10.48 -4.15 1.58
CA VAL A 131 -9.68 -3.40 2.56
C VAL A 131 -8.93 -2.29 1.83
N ALA A 132 -9.22 -1.05 2.16
CA ALA A 132 -8.57 0.13 1.58
C ALA A 132 -7.35 0.54 2.40
N ILE A 133 -6.24 0.83 1.71
CA ILE A 133 -4.96 1.20 2.31
C ILE A 133 -4.54 2.59 1.81
N SER A 134 -4.21 3.51 2.73
CA SER A 134 -3.70 4.85 2.43
C SER A 134 -2.26 5.08 2.89
N LEU A 135 -1.81 4.38 3.91
CA LEU A 135 -0.53 4.54 4.61
C LEU A 135 -0.32 5.93 5.22
N ARG A 136 -1.42 6.65 5.51
CA ARG A 136 -1.41 7.95 6.17
C ARG A 136 -2.65 8.08 7.06
N ARG A 137 -2.54 8.94 8.09
CA ARG A 137 -3.68 9.38 8.91
C ARG A 137 -4.14 10.75 8.46
N GLU A 138 -5.42 10.88 8.20
CA GLU A 138 -6.07 12.13 7.82
C GLU A 138 -7.48 12.19 8.38
N ALA A 139 -8.11 13.39 8.29
CA ALA A 139 -9.53 13.54 8.58
C ALA A 139 -10.38 12.71 7.60
N ALA A 140 -11.55 12.27 8.02
CA ALA A 140 -12.40 11.36 7.25
C ALA A 140 -12.76 11.90 5.85
N ASP A 141 -12.93 13.23 5.72
CA ASP A 141 -13.20 13.90 4.43
C ASP A 141 -11.99 13.95 3.49
N GLN A 142 -10.79 13.64 3.99
CA GLN A 142 -9.54 13.57 3.21
C GLN A 142 -9.13 12.14 2.88
N ALA A 143 -9.69 11.14 3.57
CA ALA A 143 -9.22 9.75 3.53
C ALA A 143 -9.22 9.13 2.12
N GLY A 144 -10.22 9.43 1.28
CA GLY A 144 -10.31 8.95 -0.10
C GLY A 144 -9.55 9.81 -1.13
N LYS A 145 -8.89 10.91 -0.73
CA LYS A 145 -8.25 11.82 -1.69
C LYS A 145 -6.84 11.36 -2.05
N MET A 146 -6.50 11.46 -3.33
CA MET A 146 -5.12 11.25 -3.79
C MET A 146 -4.18 12.36 -3.32
N ASN A 147 -4.67 13.61 -3.24
CA ASN A 147 -3.93 14.79 -2.80
C ASN A 147 -4.66 15.42 -1.59
N PRO A 148 -4.53 14.85 -0.38
CA PRO A 148 -5.17 15.39 0.81
C PRO A 148 -4.51 16.67 1.27
N GLN A 149 -5.25 17.48 2.05
CA GLN A 149 -4.69 18.56 2.84
C GLN A 149 -4.37 18.00 4.24
N LEU A 150 -3.09 18.00 4.60
CA LEU A 150 -2.61 17.47 5.87
C LEU A 150 -2.15 18.65 6.75
N SER A 151 -2.62 18.72 7.98
CA SER A 151 -2.21 19.75 8.95
C SER A 151 -0.81 19.47 9.51
N ASP A 152 -0.44 18.21 9.63
CA ASP A 152 0.88 17.71 10.07
C ASP A 152 1.26 16.50 9.20
N GLU A 153 2.02 16.75 8.15
CA GLU A 153 2.42 15.72 7.19
C GLU A 153 3.27 14.63 7.83
N ASP A 154 4.22 15.01 8.71
CA ASP A 154 5.11 14.04 9.35
C ASP A 154 4.33 13.07 10.23
N ARG A 155 3.45 13.60 11.07
CA ARG A 155 2.59 12.78 11.91
C ARG A 155 1.64 11.91 11.08
N ALA A 156 0.99 12.49 10.07
CA ALA A 156 0.04 11.78 9.21
C ALA A 156 0.68 10.56 8.54
N TYR A 157 1.83 10.73 7.90
CA TYR A 157 2.53 9.64 7.23
C TYR A 157 3.22 8.68 8.20
N THR A 158 3.82 9.18 9.28
CA THR A 158 4.51 8.32 10.25
C THR A 158 3.56 7.37 10.95
N LEU A 159 2.45 7.90 11.46
CA LEU A 159 1.44 7.06 12.14
C LEU A 159 0.62 6.25 11.15
N GLY A 160 0.26 6.83 10.00
CA GLY A 160 -0.52 6.13 8.98
C GLY A 160 0.20 4.96 8.34
N LEU A 161 1.53 5.06 8.17
CA LEU A 161 2.35 3.93 7.73
C LEU A 161 2.32 2.78 8.75
N GLN A 162 2.51 3.10 10.03
CA GLN A 162 2.46 2.10 11.10
C GLN A 162 1.08 1.42 11.17
N ASP A 163 0.00 2.21 11.10
CA ASP A 163 -1.37 1.69 11.10
C ASP A 163 -1.63 0.78 9.89
N GLY A 164 -1.19 1.19 8.70
CA GLY A 164 -1.34 0.39 7.49
C GLY A 164 -0.55 -0.92 7.54
N ILE A 165 0.68 -0.88 8.05
CA ILE A 165 1.50 -2.10 8.23
C ILE A 165 0.83 -3.05 9.23
N ARG A 166 0.30 -2.54 10.37
CA ARG A 166 -0.43 -3.35 11.34
C ARG A 166 -1.70 -3.94 10.75
N LEU A 167 -2.49 -3.13 10.05
CA LEU A 167 -3.72 -3.60 9.39
C LEU A 167 -3.42 -4.71 8.38
N ILE A 168 -2.44 -4.53 7.50
CA ILE A 168 -2.03 -5.56 6.53
C ILE A 168 -1.54 -6.81 7.25
N GLY A 169 -0.71 -6.64 8.29
CA GLY A 169 -0.23 -7.74 9.14
C GLY A 169 -1.36 -8.49 9.83
N GLU A 170 -2.35 -7.77 10.34
CA GLU A 170 -3.55 -8.36 10.95
C GLU A 170 -4.36 -9.13 9.91
N VAL A 171 -4.71 -8.52 8.77
CA VAL A 171 -5.49 -9.17 7.71
C VAL A 171 -4.82 -10.46 7.23
N MET A 172 -3.50 -10.44 7.07
CA MET A 172 -2.73 -11.57 6.52
C MET A 172 -2.18 -12.52 7.59
N SER A 173 -2.50 -12.32 8.88
CA SER A 173 -1.95 -13.10 10.01
C SER A 173 -0.41 -13.06 10.04
N ARG A 174 0.14 -11.84 9.90
CA ARG A 174 1.58 -11.52 9.91
C ARG A 174 1.92 -10.44 10.95
N GLN A 175 1.21 -10.41 12.07
CA GLN A 175 1.40 -9.39 13.10
C GLN A 175 2.85 -9.34 13.64
N PRO A 176 3.54 -10.47 13.91
CA PRO A 176 4.94 -10.43 14.37
C PRO A 176 5.87 -9.76 13.35
N GLN A 177 5.69 -10.06 12.06
CA GLN A 177 6.48 -9.47 10.97
C GLN A 177 6.18 -7.97 10.83
N ALA A 178 4.90 -7.59 10.97
CA ALA A 178 4.48 -6.19 10.93
C ALA A 178 5.13 -5.37 12.06
N GLU A 179 5.10 -5.84 13.30
CA GLU A 179 5.73 -5.13 14.41
C GLU A 179 7.26 -5.10 14.30
N ALA A 180 7.90 -6.16 13.79
CA ALA A 180 9.33 -6.15 13.52
C ALA A 180 9.71 -5.11 12.45
N LEU A 181 8.96 -5.03 11.35
CA LEU A 181 9.15 -4.04 10.29
C LEU A 181 8.97 -2.62 10.82
N ILE A 182 7.92 -2.35 11.59
CA ILE A 182 7.66 -1.05 12.20
C ILE A 182 8.83 -0.64 13.11
N LYS A 183 9.28 -1.55 13.97
CA LYS A 183 10.40 -1.30 14.89
C LYS A 183 11.67 -0.93 14.12
N ASP A 184 12.00 -1.67 13.08
CA ASP A 184 13.18 -1.40 12.24
C ASP A 184 13.08 -0.02 11.57
N VAL A 185 11.96 0.29 10.91
CA VAL A 185 11.74 1.60 10.26
C VAL A 185 11.85 2.76 11.25
N ILE A 186 11.27 2.63 12.45
CA ILE A 186 11.35 3.69 13.47
C ILE A 186 12.80 3.86 13.94
N GLN A 187 13.54 2.78 14.19
CA GLN A 187 14.94 2.84 14.65
C GLN A 187 15.84 3.49 13.59
N GLN A 188 15.69 3.13 12.32
CA GLN A 188 16.49 3.71 11.23
C GLN A 188 16.19 5.20 11.05
N ARG A 189 14.91 5.59 11.11
CA ARG A 189 14.52 7.02 11.06
C ARG A 189 15.06 7.81 12.24
N ALA A 190 15.02 7.25 13.45
CA ALA A 190 15.56 7.90 14.64
C ALA A 190 17.08 8.14 14.53
N LEU A 191 17.82 7.17 13.98
CA LEU A 191 19.25 7.30 13.74
C LEU A 191 19.57 8.45 12.77
N VAL A 192 18.82 8.57 11.67
CA VAL A 192 18.99 9.67 10.70
C VAL A 192 18.61 10.99 11.34
N ALA A 193 17.48 11.08 12.05
CA ALA A 193 17.04 12.28 12.74
C ALA A 193 18.08 12.79 13.76
N GLU A 194 18.71 11.88 14.51
CA GLU A 194 19.79 12.21 15.45
C GLU A 194 20.99 12.83 14.75
N ARG A 195 21.40 12.28 13.61
CA ARG A 195 22.53 12.80 12.81
C ARG A 195 22.25 14.18 12.21
N LEU A 196 20.98 14.51 11.97
CA LEU A 196 20.53 15.75 11.33
C LEU A 196 20.01 16.78 12.35
N ARG A 197 20.02 16.46 13.65
CA ARG A 197 19.41 17.29 14.70
C ARG A 197 19.90 18.75 14.67
N ASP A 198 21.19 18.95 14.44
CA ASP A 198 21.81 20.27 14.48
C ASP A 198 21.94 20.91 13.09
N LEU A 199 21.34 20.31 12.04
CA LEU A 199 21.35 20.85 10.69
C LEU A 199 20.26 21.92 10.53
N PRO A 200 20.61 23.22 10.45
CA PRO A 200 19.63 24.27 10.29
C PRO A 200 19.01 24.24 8.89
N GLU A 201 17.79 24.75 8.76
CA GLU A 201 17.02 24.68 7.51
C GLU A 201 17.75 25.35 6.33
N ASN A 202 18.41 26.47 6.57
CA ASN A 202 19.18 27.22 5.55
C ASN A 202 20.45 26.52 5.05
N GLN A 203 20.89 25.44 5.72
CA GLN A 203 22.01 24.61 5.30
C GLN A 203 21.57 23.29 4.65
N ARG A 204 20.25 23.04 4.59
CA ARG A 204 19.71 21.86 3.92
C ARG A 204 19.93 21.96 2.42
N VAL A 205 20.28 20.82 1.82
CA VAL A 205 20.46 20.73 0.36
C VAL A 205 19.13 20.99 -0.33
N ARG A 206 19.12 21.89 -1.29
CA ARG A 206 17.96 22.25 -2.11
C ARG A 206 17.78 21.23 -3.23
N VAL A 207 16.69 20.49 -3.20
CA VAL A 207 16.46 19.34 -4.09
C VAL A 207 15.20 19.54 -4.92
N TYR A 208 15.30 19.25 -6.21
CA TYR A 208 14.19 19.07 -7.11
C TYR A 208 14.05 17.58 -7.44
N MET A 209 12.81 17.04 -7.36
CA MET A 209 12.51 15.68 -7.78
C MET A 209 11.92 15.71 -9.19
N ALA A 210 12.70 15.29 -10.17
CA ALA A 210 12.27 15.18 -11.54
C ALA A 210 11.56 13.87 -11.81
N ASN A 211 10.38 13.95 -12.44
CA ASN A 211 9.66 12.83 -13.00
C ASN A 211 9.42 13.10 -14.49
N PRO A 212 9.01 12.10 -15.29
CA PRO A 212 8.66 12.30 -16.69
C PRO A 212 7.65 13.45 -16.89
N ASP A 213 7.74 14.10 -18.04
CA ASP A 213 6.84 15.19 -18.46
C ASP A 213 6.86 16.41 -17.51
N LEU A 214 8.02 16.71 -16.91
CA LEU A 214 8.18 17.81 -15.95
C LEU A 214 7.21 17.74 -14.77
N THR A 215 6.81 16.55 -14.34
CA THR A 215 6.01 16.40 -13.15
C THR A 215 6.87 16.35 -11.88
N THR A 216 6.35 16.85 -10.77
CA THR A 216 7.05 16.86 -9.48
C THR A 216 6.09 16.74 -8.30
N TYR A 217 6.67 16.48 -7.13
CA TYR A 217 5.97 16.44 -5.86
C TYR A 217 6.19 17.74 -5.09
N GLY A 218 5.08 18.39 -4.73
CA GLY A 218 5.06 19.53 -3.81
C GLY A 218 4.79 19.13 -2.36
N ALA A 219 4.20 20.04 -1.60
CA ALA A 219 3.72 19.80 -0.24
C ALA A 219 2.60 18.75 -0.21
N GLY A 220 2.40 18.10 0.93
CA GLY A 220 1.35 17.09 1.13
C GLY A 220 1.66 15.70 0.56
N LYS A 221 2.87 15.46 0.07
CA LYS A 221 3.32 14.19 -0.49
C LYS A 221 4.45 13.56 0.30
N TYR A 222 4.40 12.24 0.44
CA TYR A 222 5.41 11.46 1.16
C TYR A 222 6.83 11.68 0.63
N THR A 223 6.99 11.89 -0.69
CA THR A 223 8.30 12.16 -1.30
C THR A 223 8.97 13.40 -0.73
N GLY A 224 8.22 14.51 -0.56
CA GLY A 224 8.74 15.72 0.09
C GLY A 224 9.13 15.49 1.54
N LEU A 225 8.36 14.68 2.26
CA LEU A 225 8.67 14.28 3.63
C LEU A 225 9.96 13.43 3.71
N MET A 226 10.15 12.48 2.79
CA MET A 226 11.41 11.70 2.72
C MET A 226 12.62 12.60 2.50
N MET A 227 12.52 13.58 1.60
CA MET A 227 13.61 14.56 1.39
C MET A 227 13.95 15.29 2.68
N ARG A 228 12.93 15.78 3.40
CA ARG A 228 13.09 16.47 4.69
C ARG A 228 13.76 15.58 5.73
N HIS A 229 13.33 14.33 5.85
CA HIS A 229 13.94 13.35 6.76
C HIS A 229 15.39 13.02 6.39
N ALA A 230 15.74 13.09 5.11
CA ALA A 230 17.11 12.90 4.63
C ALA A 230 18.00 14.17 4.72
N GLY A 231 17.51 15.26 5.31
CA GLY A 231 18.25 16.52 5.44
C GLY A 231 18.16 17.45 4.24
N ALA A 232 17.26 17.18 3.30
CA ALA A 232 17.06 18.02 2.12
C ALA A 232 15.85 18.97 2.28
N LEU A 233 15.77 19.93 1.37
CA LEU A 233 14.65 20.86 1.20
C LEU A 233 14.05 20.63 -0.19
N ASN A 234 12.78 20.26 -0.26
CA ASN A 234 12.05 20.20 -1.51
C ASN A 234 11.75 21.61 -2.01
N VAL A 235 12.40 22.02 -3.10
CA VAL A 235 12.28 23.38 -3.64
C VAL A 235 10.87 23.70 -4.17
N ALA A 236 10.13 22.68 -4.62
CA ALA A 236 8.77 22.84 -5.14
C ALA A 236 7.70 22.98 -4.04
N ALA A 237 8.02 22.66 -2.78
CA ALA A 237 7.01 22.55 -1.72
C ALA A 237 6.29 23.86 -1.38
N LYS A 238 6.92 25.02 -1.62
CA LYS A 238 6.30 26.33 -1.35
C LYS A 238 5.25 26.73 -2.41
N ASP A 239 5.46 26.28 -3.65
CA ASP A 239 4.65 26.72 -4.79
C ASP A 239 3.67 25.65 -5.27
N ILE A 240 3.93 24.38 -4.93
CA ILE A 240 3.16 23.22 -5.43
C ILE A 240 2.52 22.46 -4.26
N GLN A 241 1.24 22.20 -4.36
CA GLN A 241 0.50 21.27 -3.49
C GLN A 241 0.21 19.99 -4.28
N GLY A 242 0.57 18.84 -3.71
CA GLY A 242 0.34 17.54 -4.32
C GLY A 242 1.33 17.19 -5.44
N PHE A 243 0.88 16.47 -6.44
CA PHE A 243 1.66 16.06 -7.62
C PHE A 243 1.16 16.85 -8.83
N LYS A 244 2.06 17.59 -9.50
CA LYS A 244 1.71 18.46 -10.63
C LYS A 244 2.81 18.52 -11.66
N GLN A 245 2.42 18.87 -12.88
CA GLN A 245 3.32 19.30 -13.94
C GLN A 245 3.76 20.74 -13.69
N VAL A 246 5.01 21.05 -13.97
CA VAL A 246 5.66 22.37 -13.80
C VAL A 246 6.34 22.78 -15.10
N SER A 247 6.78 24.02 -15.17
CA SER A 247 7.55 24.52 -16.30
C SER A 247 9.08 24.46 -16.02
N ILE A 248 9.88 24.56 -17.08
CA ILE A 248 11.35 24.72 -16.92
C ILE A 248 11.66 26.03 -16.21
N GLU A 249 10.89 27.08 -16.44
CA GLU A 249 11.04 28.37 -15.76
C GLU A 249 10.82 28.24 -14.25
N ASP A 250 9.87 27.40 -13.80
CA ASP A 250 9.69 27.13 -12.38
C ASP A 250 10.94 26.45 -11.79
N VAL A 251 11.50 25.45 -12.48
CA VAL A 251 12.70 24.75 -12.03
C VAL A 251 13.89 25.70 -11.96
N LEU A 252 14.09 26.53 -12.99
CA LEU A 252 15.15 27.56 -13.02
C LEU A 252 14.97 28.58 -11.89
N LYS A 253 13.75 29.04 -11.64
CA LYS A 253 13.43 29.95 -10.52
C LYS A 253 13.73 29.35 -9.16
N TRP A 254 13.45 28.06 -8.99
CA TRP A 254 13.75 27.36 -7.74
C TRP A 254 15.25 27.12 -7.53
N ASP A 255 16.04 27.12 -8.57
CA ASP A 255 17.50 26.98 -8.53
C ASP A 255 17.95 25.83 -7.60
N PRO A 256 17.59 24.56 -7.88
CA PRO A 256 17.97 23.43 -7.05
C PRO A 256 19.46 23.16 -7.10
N ALA A 257 20.07 22.82 -5.95
CA ALA A 257 21.46 22.38 -5.89
C ALA A 257 21.63 20.93 -6.39
N VAL A 258 20.56 20.13 -6.28
CA VAL A 258 20.55 18.72 -6.71
C VAL A 258 19.21 18.40 -7.38
N ILE A 259 19.27 17.67 -8.48
CA ILE A 259 18.11 17.11 -9.16
C ILE A 259 18.15 15.60 -8.98
N PHE A 260 17.12 15.03 -8.30
CA PHE A 260 16.90 13.59 -8.29
C PHE A 260 15.98 13.23 -9.44
N VAL A 261 16.44 12.35 -10.32
CA VAL A 261 15.63 11.76 -11.37
C VAL A 261 15.01 10.49 -10.81
N GLN A 262 13.68 10.46 -10.71
CA GLN A 262 12.97 9.27 -10.21
C GLN A 262 12.83 8.26 -11.34
N GLU A 263 13.77 7.33 -11.42
CA GLU A 263 13.76 6.29 -12.44
C GLU A 263 12.88 5.11 -12.03
N ARG A 264 11.66 5.09 -12.57
CA ARG A 264 10.81 3.89 -12.61
C ARG A 264 10.79 3.27 -13.99
N TYR A 265 11.24 4.01 -15.00
CA TYR A 265 11.15 3.65 -16.41
C TYR A 265 12.53 3.71 -17.05
N PRO A 266 12.89 2.76 -17.94
CA PRO A 266 14.21 2.72 -18.55
C PRO A 266 14.61 4.01 -19.30
N ASP A 267 13.62 4.77 -19.78
CA ASP A 267 13.84 5.91 -20.66
C ASP A 267 13.81 7.28 -19.95
N VAL A 268 13.60 7.32 -18.64
CA VAL A 268 13.44 8.59 -17.91
C VAL A 268 14.67 9.48 -18.04
N VAL A 269 15.87 8.92 -17.96
CA VAL A 269 17.14 9.68 -18.07
C VAL A 269 17.31 10.30 -19.46
N GLN A 270 16.75 9.68 -20.52
CA GLN A 270 16.78 10.23 -21.87
C GLN A 270 15.74 11.34 -22.05
N GLN A 271 14.59 11.24 -21.38
CA GLN A 271 13.53 12.25 -21.43
C GLN A 271 13.96 13.53 -20.67
N ASP A 272 14.65 13.41 -19.55
CA ASP A 272 15.09 14.55 -18.73
C ASP A 272 16.33 15.26 -19.27
N ARG A 273 17.00 14.73 -20.33
CA ARG A 273 18.13 15.37 -21.01
C ARG A 273 17.71 16.28 -22.19
N LYS A 274 16.45 16.27 -22.56
CA LYS A 274 15.86 17.12 -23.61
C LYS A 274 15.30 18.40 -23.03
#